data_b71bcbc2750d039f3d297de8bdbf7b15
#
_entry.id   b71bcbc2750d039f3d297de8bdbf7b15
#
_cell.length_a   1.000
_cell.length_b   1.000
_cell.length_c   1.000
_cell.angle_alpha   90.00
_cell.angle_beta   90.00
_cell.angle_gamma   90.00
#
_symmetry.space_group_name_H-M   'P 1'
#
loop_
_entity.id
_entity.type
_entity.pdbx_description
1 polymer ?
#
loop_
_entity_poly.entity_id
_entity_poly.type
_entity_poly.pdbx_seq_one_letter_code
_entity_poly.pdbx_strand_id
1 'polypeptide(L)'
;MKNFADLTEREVLAVAISAEEEDSRIYMTFAEDLKERYPDSAKLFEEMAEEERGHRHMLLELYEQRFGPHLPPIRRDDVKGFLRRRPVWLTKNLPLETIRKEAETMEFEAERFYVKAAEQAQDVAVRRLLGDLAEAEKSHERTATQLTEELLSPDVRAAEDRTRRRVFVLQYVQPGLAGLMDGSVSTLAPLFAAAFATHQNWQTFLVGLAASIGAGISMGFAEALSDDGSLTGRGSPWLRGVTCGLMTTVGGLGHTLPYLVPDSWTNAFVIATVIAGVVVFFELWAIAFIRARYMDTPFLQAVFQIVLGGVIVLAVGMLIGSA
;
A
#
# COMPACT_ATOMS: atom_id res chain seq x y z
N MET A 1 -5.19 16.57 -27.43
CA MET A 1 -3.84 15.98 -27.34
C MET A 1 -3.19 16.03 -28.72
N LYS A 2 -2.05 16.72 -28.84
CA LYS A 2 -1.23 16.78 -30.06
C LYS A 2 -0.36 15.52 -30.18
N ASN A 3 0.00 15.12 -31.40
CA ASN A 3 1.08 14.13 -31.54
C ASN A 3 2.43 14.86 -31.35
N PHE A 4 3.42 14.16 -30.82
CA PHE A 4 4.74 14.74 -30.58
C PHE A 4 5.37 15.30 -31.88
N ALA A 5 5.21 14.60 -32.99
CA ALA A 5 5.71 15.01 -34.29
C ALA A 5 5.09 16.33 -34.84
N ASP A 6 3.94 16.75 -34.32
CA ASP A 6 3.23 17.96 -34.74
C ASP A 6 3.61 19.18 -33.90
N LEU A 7 4.52 19.02 -32.92
CA LEU A 7 4.97 20.11 -32.06
C LEU A 7 5.99 20.97 -32.75
N THR A 8 5.85 22.30 -32.62
CA THR A 8 6.90 23.25 -32.97
C THR A 8 8.02 23.19 -31.92
N GLU A 9 9.24 23.58 -32.29
CA GLU A 9 10.39 23.65 -31.36
C GLU A 9 10.08 24.49 -30.12
N ARG A 10 9.32 25.59 -30.28
CA ARG A 10 8.81 26.42 -29.20
C ARG A 10 7.89 25.64 -28.25
N GLU A 11 7.02 24.79 -28.77
CA GLU A 11 6.13 23.92 -27.95
C GLU A 11 6.89 22.78 -27.30
N VAL A 12 7.87 22.21 -27.95
CA VAL A 12 8.74 21.17 -27.38
C VAL A 12 9.44 21.69 -26.14
N LEU A 13 10.08 22.86 -26.22
CA LEU A 13 10.75 23.47 -25.07
C LEU A 13 9.76 23.82 -23.95
N ALA A 14 8.55 24.29 -24.27
CA ALA A 14 7.53 24.60 -23.27
C ALA A 14 7.04 23.33 -22.54
N VAL A 15 6.87 22.23 -23.25
CA VAL A 15 6.55 20.92 -22.67
C VAL A 15 7.69 20.45 -21.77
N ALA A 16 8.96 20.58 -22.19
CA ALA A 16 10.12 20.26 -21.39
C ALA A 16 10.13 21.07 -20.07
N ILE A 17 10.04 22.40 -20.14
CA ILE A 17 9.99 23.29 -18.95
C ILE A 17 8.88 22.89 -17.97
N SER A 18 7.71 22.53 -18.50
CA SER A 18 6.57 22.09 -17.68
C SER A 18 6.81 20.71 -17.05
N ALA A 19 7.51 19.81 -17.75
CA ALA A 19 7.83 18.48 -17.26
C ALA A 19 8.81 18.57 -16.09
N GLU A 20 9.91 19.32 -16.23
CA GLU A 20 10.90 19.51 -15.16
C GLU A 20 10.27 20.13 -13.89
N GLU A 21 9.37 21.11 -14.07
CA GLU A 21 8.65 21.68 -12.93
C GLU A 21 7.78 20.64 -12.19
N GLU A 22 7.11 19.77 -12.94
CA GLU A 22 6.27 18.72 -12.37
C GLU A 22 7.13 17.65 -11.67
N ASP A 23 8.24 17.25 -12.28
CA ASP A 23 9.13 16.23 -11.78
C ASP A 23 9.84 16.68 -10.50
N SER A 24 10.35 17.92 -10.46
CA SER A 24 10.87 18.53 -9.24
C SER A 24 9.86 18.54 -8.09
N ARG A 25 8.57 18.84 -8.36
CA ARG A 25 7.52 18.80 -7.33
C ARG A 25 7.22 17.39 -6.82
N ILE A 26 7.24 16.40 -7.72
CA ILE A 26 7.04 15.01 -7.35
C ILE A 26 8.18 14.52 -6.45
N TYR A 27 9.44 14.80 -6.82
CA TYR A 27 10.60 14.43 -6.01
C TYR A 27 10.61 15.10 -4.63
N MET A 28 10.25 16.39 -4.56
CA MET A 28 10.07 17.06 -3.26
C MET A 28 8.98 16.39 -2.41
N THR A 29 7.88 15.96 -3.03
CA THR A 29 6.80 15.25 -2.31
C THR A 29 7.28 13.89 -1.80
N PHE A 30 8.07 13.15 -2.58
CA PHE A 30 8.69 11.90 -2.14
C PHE A 30 9.67 12.16 -0.98
N ALA A 31 10.49 13.19 -1.07
CA ALA A 31 11.42 13.57 0.00
C ALA A 31 10.68 13.87 1.31
N GLU A 32 9.63 14.70 1.25
CA GLU A 32 8.82 15.04 2.42
C GLU A 32 8.17 13.80 3.06
N ASP A 33 7.62 12.90 2.24
CA ASP A 33 6.95 11.68 2.72
C ASP A 33 7.93 10.66 3.35
N LEU A 34 9.17 10.63 2.85
CA LEU A 34 10.21 9.72 3.32
C LEU A 34 11.00 10.25 4.53
N LYS A 35 11.01 11.56 4.77
CA LYS A 35 11.91 12.26 5.68
C LYS A 35 12.01 11.65 7.07
N GLU A 36 10.89 11.27 7.67
CA GLU A 36 10.88 10.70 9.02
C GLU A 36 11.26 9.21 9.06
N ARG A 37 10.98 8.47 7.98
CA ARG A 37 11.14 7.01 7.94
C ARG A 37 12.42 6.56 7.25
N TYR A 38 12.84 7.31 6.24
CA TYR A 38 13.95 6.99 5.34
C TYR A 38 14.76 8.25 5.00
N PRO A 39 15.45 8.87 5.98
CA PRO A 39 16.08 10.18 5.82
C PRO A 39 17.15 10.22 4.71
N ASP A 40 17.91 9.13 4.52
CA ASP A 40 18.94 9.08 3.46
C ASP A 40 18.30 9.02 2.07
N SER A 41 17.24 8.23 1.88
CA SER A 41 16.48 8.23 0.64
C SER A 41 15.75 9.57 0.42
N ALA A 42 15.26 10.21 1.49
CA ALA A 42 14.64 11.54 1.39
C ALA A 42 15.62 12.58 0.86
N LYS A 43 16.86 12.60 1.40
CA LYS A 43 17.90 13.51 0.97
C LYS A 43 18.22 13.36 -0.53
N LEU A 44 18.25 12.12 -1.01
CA LEU A 44 18.45 11.85 -2.40
C LEU A 44 17.36 12.47 -3.29
N PHE A 45 16.09 12.30 -2.94
CA PHE A 45 14.99 12.92 -3.68
C PHE A 45 14.99 14.45 -3.56
N GLU A 46 15.52 15.04 -2.47
CA GLU A 46 15.79 16.48 -2.38
C GLU A 46 16.85 16.91 -3.41
N GLU A 47 17.92 16.13 -3.56
CA GLU A 47 18.98 16.38 -4.54
C GLU A 47 18.45 16.27 -5.99
N MET A 48 17.71 15.22 -6.31
CA MET A 48 17.04 15.07 -7.62
C MET A 48 16.09 16.24 -7.92
N ALA A 49 15.28 16.66 -6.97
CA ALA A 49 14.39 17.81 -7.14
C ALA A 49 15.14 19.11 -7.43
N GLU A 50 16.34 19.29 -6.89
CA GLU A 50 17.18 20.46 -7.19
C GLU A 50 17.81 20.40 -8.59
N GLU A 51 18.20 19.19 -9.03
CA GLU A 51 18.70 18.96 -10.38
C GLU A 51 17.66 19.27 -11.43
N GLU A 52 16.39 18.82 -11.25
CA GLU A 52 15.27 19.18 -12.14
C GLU A 52 15.00 20.69 -12.18
N ARG A 53 15.18 21.37 -11.05
CA ARG A 53 15.11 22.86 -11.06
C ARG A 53 16.22 23.48 -11.88
N GLY A 54 17.41 22.89 -11.87
CA GLY A 54 18.53 23.27 -12.70
C GLY A 54 18.23 23.08 -14.19
N HIS A 55 17.72 21.91 -14.57
CA HIS A 55 17.31 21.59 -15.94
C HIS A 55 16.24 22.57 -16.44
N ARG A 56 15.21 22.81 -15.63
CA ARG A 56 14.17 23.80 -15.93
C ARG A 56 14.75 25.19 -16.17
N HIS A 57 15.71 25.61 -15.35
CA HIS A 57 16.33 26.93 -15.48
C HIS A 57 17.09 27.05 -16.80
N MET A 58 17.90 26.08 -17.17
CA MET A 58 18.63 26.05 -18.45
C MET A 58 17.69 26.10 -19.66
N LEU A 59 16.60 25.32 -19.59
CA LEU A 59 15.58 25.31 -20.64
C LEU A 59 14.86 26.67 -20.75
N LEU A 60 14.55 27.31 -19.64
CA LEU A 60 13.86 28.62 -19.61
C LEU A 60 14.76 29.70 -20.15
N GLU A 61 16.04 29.76 -19.79
CA GLU A 61 16.98 30.73 -20.31
C GLU A 61 17.13 30.60 -21.85
N LEU A 62 17.28 29.39 -22.35
CA LEU A 62 17.36 29.16 -23.80
C LEU A 62 16.06 29.53 -24.50
N TYR A 63 14.92 29.17 -23.89
CA TYR A 63 13.62 29.56 -24.43
C TYR A 63 13.43 31.08 -24.53
N GLU A 64 13.73 31.83 -23.46
CA GLU A 64 13.62 33.28 -23.42
C GLU A 64 14.52 33.98 -24.46
N GLN A 65 15.74 33.48 -24.61
CA GLN A 65 16.68 33.99 -25.61
C GLN A 65 16.19 33.79 -27.05
N ARG A 66 15.45 32.72 -27.33
CA ARG A 66 15.02 32.36 -28.68
C ARG A 66 13.61 32.85 -29.03
N PHE A 67 12.69 32.80 -28.08
CA PHE A 67 11.26 32.96 -28.32
C PHE A 67 10.63 34.08 -27.49
N GLY A 68 11.41 34.71 -26.60
CA GLY A 68 10.94 35.71 -25.65
C GLY A 68 10.22 35.11 -24.43
N PRO A 69 9.72 35.96 -23.52
CA PRO A 69 9.30 35.51 -22.16
C PRO A 69 7.95 34.79 -22.10
N HIS A 70 7.22 34.65 -23.20
CA HIS A 70 5.88 34.08 -23.18
C HIS A 70 5.87 32.60 -23.58
N LEU A 71 5.68 31.72 -22.60
CA LEU A 71 5.48 30.29 -22.84
C LEU A 71 4.10 30.00 -23.43
N PRO A 72 3.98 29.11 -24.45
CA PRO A 72 2.69 28.63 -24.92
C PRO A 72 2.02 27.77 -23.83
N PRO A 73 0.68 27.79 -23.72
CA PRO A 73 -0.05 27.02 -22.73
C PRO A 73 -0.17 25.54 -23.16
N ILE A 74 0.96 24.87 -23.24
CA ILE A 74 1.05 23.43 -23.55
C ILE A 74 1.81 22.69 -22.44
N ARG A 75 1.30 21.55 -22.03
CA ARG A 75 1.87 20.70 -21.01
C ARG A 75 2.05 19.29 -21.54
N ARG A 76 2.77 18.46 -20.79
CA ARG A 76 2.95 17.04 -21.09
C ARG A 76 1.62 16.31 -21.31
N ASP A 77 0.60 16.57 -20.50
CA ASP A 77 -0.73 15.96 -20.63
C ASP A 77 -1.46 16.31 -21.95
N ASP A 78 -1.04 17.38 -22.64
CA ASP A 78 -1.58 17.77 -23.91
C ASP A 78 -0.95 17.04 -25.11
N VAL A 79 0.10 16.24 -24.85
CA VAL A 79 0.87 15.51 -25.88
C VAL A 79 0.63 14.00 -25.76
N LYS A 80 0.41 13.33 -26.88
CA LYS A 80 0.25 11.89 -26.93
C LYS A 80 1.61 11.18 -26.79
N GLY A 81 1.61 10.07 -26.04
CA GLY A 81 2.78 9.20 -25.91
C GLY A 81 3.50 9.31 -24.58
N PHE A 82 3.05 10.19 -23.69
CA PHE A 82 3.47 10.19 -22.29
C PHE A 82 2.56 9.31 -21.44
N LEU A 83 3.13 8.60 -20.45
CA LEU A 83 2.35 7.94 -19.42
C LEU A 83 1.70 9.01 -18.53
N ARG A 84 0.44 8.81 -18.18
CA ARG A 84 -0.24 9.67 -17.24
C ARG A 84 0.34 9.45 -15.85
N ARG A 85 0.92 10.48 -15.27
CA ARG A 85 1.42 10.44 -13.90
C ARG A 85 0.29 10.49 -12.89
N ARG A 86 0.52 9.90 -11.73
CA ARG A 86 -0.42 10.01 -10.61
C ARG A 86 -0.41 11.43 -10.09
N PRO A 87 -1.59 12.01 -9.79
CA PRO A 87 -1.63 13.30 -9.11
C PRO A 87 -0.81 13.27 -7.82
N VAL A 88 -0.09 14.35 -7.52
CA VAL A 88 0.82 14.46 -6.36
C VAL A 88 0.14 14.07 -5.04
N TRP A 89 -1.15 14.39 -4.86
CA TRP A 89 -1.89 13.99 -3.64
C TRP A 89 -2.15 12.48 -3.50
N LEU A 90 -2.01 11.68 -4.57
CA LEU A 90 -2.10 10.22 -4.54
C LEU A 90 -0.74 9.53 -4.34
N THR A 91 0.34 10.30 -4.27
CA THR A 91 1.70 9.77 -4.08
C THR A 91 2.12 9.71 -2.60
N LYS A 92 1.30 10.21 -1.68
CA LYS A 92 1.58 10.15 -0.24
C LYS A 92 1.42 8.74 0.31
N ASN A 93 2.29 8.38 1.25
CA ASN A 93 2.30 7.09 1.94
C ASN A 93 2.53 5.87 1.03
N LEU A 94 3.21 6.04 -0.09
CA LEU A 94 3.61 4.92 -0.93
C LEU A 94 4.76 4.12 -0.26
N PRO A 95 4.84 2.80 -0.52
CA PRO A 95 6.01 2.02 -0.15
C PRO A 95 7.27 2.55 -0.84
N LEU A 96 8.42 2.54 -0.14
CA LEU A 96 9.71 3.03 -0.67
C LEU A 96 10.05 2.41 -2.05
N GLU A 97 9.84 1.11 -2.22
CA GLU A 97 10.05 0.41 -3.50
C GLU A 97 9.15 0.96 -4.63
N THR A 98 7.92 1.36 -4.29
CA THR A 98 7.01 1.96 -5.28
C THR A 98 7.49 3.35 -5.67
N ILE A 99 7.97 4.14 -4.71
CA ILE A 99 8.56 5.47 -4.95
C ILE A 99 9.78 5.36 -5.85
N ARG A 100 10.70 4.43 -5.55
CA ARG A 100 11.91 4.18 -6.37
C ARG A 100 11.56 3.77 -7.80
N LYS A 101 10.60 2.86 -7.95
CA LYS A 101 10.15 2.42 -9.27
C LYS A 101 9.44 3.53 -10.06
N GLU A 102 8.70 4.40 -9.38
CA GLU A 102 8.08 5.57 -10.00
C GLU A 102 9.16 6.54 -10.49
N ALA A 103 10.20 6.83 -9.68
CA ALA A 103 11.34 7.65 -10.06
C ALA A 103 12.07 7.07 -11.27
N GLU A 104 12.43 5.77 -11.26
CA GLU A 104 13.04 5.09 -12.40
C GLU A 104 12.21 5.24 -13.69
N THR A 105 10.89 5.12 -13.59
CA THR A 105 9.99 5.31 -14.72
C THR A 105 9.98 6.77 -15.21
N MET A 106 10.10 7.74 -14.29
CA MET A 106 10.15 9.17 -14.60
C MET A 106 11.40 9.51 -15.40
N GLU A 107 12.56 9.08 -14.94
CA GLU A 107 13.85 9.27 -15.61
C GLU A 107 13.87 8.64 -17.01
N PHE A 108 13.42 7.40 -17.13
CA PHE A 108 13.33 6.72 -18.43
C PHE A 108 12.44 7.45 -19.44
N GLU A 109 11.31 8.01 -18.98
CA GLU A 109 10.42 8.80 -19.85
C GLU A 109 11.05 10.12 -20.25
N ALA A 110 11.74 10.81 -19.33
CA ALA A 110 12.44 12.06 -19.58
C ALA A 110 13.57 11.84 -20.60
N GLU A 111 14.42 10.82 -20.43
CA GLU A 111 15.45 10.45 -21.41
C GLU A 111 14.85 10.28 -22.81
N ARG A 112 13.80 9.44 -22.93
CA ARG A 112 13.15 9.20 -24.23
C ARG A 112 12.55 10.45 -24.85
N PHE A 113 12.00 11.32 -24.03
CA PHE A 113 11.47 12.60 -24.51
C PHE A 113 12.59 13.47 -25.05
N TYR A 114 13.70 13.64 -24.31
CA TYR A 114 14.82 14.49 -24.71
C TYR A 114 15.55 13.96 -25.93
N VAL A 115 15.75 12.66 -26.06
CA VAL A 115 16.31 12.03 -27.27
C VAL A 115 15.47 12.40 -28.50
N LYS A 116 14.15 12.20 -28.45
CA LYS A 116 13.27 12.50 -29.57
C LYS A 116 13.22 14.01 -29.85
N ALA A 117 13.22 14.85 -28.82
CA ALA A 117 13.21 16.28 -28.94
C ALA A 117 14.48 16.80 -29.62
N ALA A 118 15.65 16.26 -29.25
CA ALA A 118 16.94 16.57 -29.87
C ALA A 118 16.99 16.16 -31.34
N GLU A 119 16.43 15.00 -31.70
CA GLU A 119 16.34 14.53 -33.09
C GLU A 119 15.51 15.47 -33.98
N GLN A 120 14.45 16.08 -33.43
CA GLN A 120 13.56 16.99 -34.17
C GLN A 120 14.03 18.45 -34.17
N ALA A 121 14.91 18.83 -33.26
CA ALA A 121 15.36 20.20 -33.12
C ALA A 121 16.14 20.66 -34.36
N GLN A 122 15.73 21.82 -34.92
CA GLN A 122 16.39 22.45 -36.07
C GLN A 122 17.54 23.35 -35.64
N ASP A 123 17.39 24.04 -34.53
CA ASP A 123 18.41 24.92 -33.95
C ASP A 123 19.51 24.08 -33.26
N VAL A 124 20.75 24.42 -33.54
CA VAL A 124 21.92 23.71 -33.03
C VAL A 124 22.05 23.85 -31.52
N ALA A 125 21.74 25.01 -30.95
CA ALA A 125 21.83 25.21 -29.50
C ALA A 125 20.71 24.47 -28.77
N VAL A 126 19.48 24.45 -29.30
CA VAL A 126 18.35 23.67 -28.77
C VAL A 126 18.67 22.19 -28.83
N ARG A 127 19.15 21.69 -29.98
CA ARG A 127 19.54 20.28 -30.13
C ARG A 127 20.61 19.87 -29.14
N ARG A 128 21.62 20.71 -28.94
CA ARG A 128 22.70 20.43 -27.99
C ARG A 128 22.16 20.36 -26.56
N LEU A 129 21.41 21.36 -26.10
CA LEU A 129 20.85 21.35 -24.74
C LEU A 129 19.97 20.14 -24.50
N LEU A 130 19.07 19.81 -25.44
CA LEU A 130 18.20 18.62 -25.31
C LEU A 130 19.01 17.31 -25.30
N GLY A 131 20.10 17.26 -26.04
CA GLY A 131 21.04 16.12 -26.02
C GLY A 131 21.80 15.99 -24.69
N ASP A 132 22.27 17.11 -24.15
CA ASP A 132 22.95 17.16 -22.85
C ASP A 132 21.98 16.74 -21.72
N LEU A 133 20.70 17.18 -21.78
CA LEU A 133 19.66 16.75 -20.85
C LEU A 133 19.36 15.24 -20.99
N ALA A 134 19.25 14.71 -22.21
CA ALA A 134 19.06 13.27 -22.41
C ALA A 134 20.16 12.42 -21.76
N GLU A 135 21.41 12.88 -21.82
CA GLU A 135 22.54 12.18 -21.18
C GLU A 135 22.50 12.34 -19.66
N ALA A 136 22.04 13.50 -19.15
CA ALA A 136 21.81 13.71 -17.70
C ALA A 136 20.74 12.72 -17.17
N GLU A 137 19.57 12.67 -17.81
CA GLU A 137 18.48 11.74 -17.42
C GLU A 137 18.91 10.28 -17.45
N LYS A 138 19.69 9.89 -18.46
CA LYS A 138 20.25 8.55 -18.52
C LYS A 138 21.26 8.26 -17.40
N SER A 139 21.98 9.28 -16.94
CA SER A 139 22.83 9.18 -15.76
C SER A 139 21.98 9.01 -14.51
N HIS A 140 20.86 9.74 -14.40
CA HIS A 140 19.91 9.65 -13.29
C HIS A 140 19.22 8.28 -13.24
N GLU A 141 18.80 7.71 -14.38
CA GLU A 141 18.26 6.34 -14.45
C GLU A 141 19.26 5.33 -13.89
N ARG A 142 20.52 5.41 -14.31
CA ARG A 142 21.59 4.56 -13.75
C ARG A 142 21.80 4.83 -12.27
N THR A 143 21.77 6.08 -11.87
CA THR A 143 21.92 6.49 -10.47
C THR A 143 20.72 6.03 -9.65
N ALA A 144 19.47 6.14 -10.12
CA ALA A 144 18.29 5.62 -9.46
C ALA A 144 18.32 4.09 -9.29
N THR A 145 18.87 3.36 -10.28
CA THR A 145 19.07 1.91 -10.22
C THR A 145 20.25 1.54 -9.33
N GLN A 146 21.40 2.22 -9.46
CA GLN A 146 22.61 2.02 -8.66
C GLN A 146 22.49 2.58 -7.24
N LEU A 147 21.67 3.61 -7.02
CA LEU A 147 21.36 4.18 -5.70
C LEU A 147 20.76 3.15 -4.77
N THR A 148 20.02 2.18 -5.31
CA THR A 148 19.56 1.03 -4.55
C THR A 148 20.73 0.11 -4.18
N GLU A 149 21.81 0.06 -4.95
CA GLU A 149 22.90 -0.91 -4.77
C GLU A 149 24.23 -0.33 -4.25
N GLU A 150 24.62 0.89 -4.58
CA GLU A 150 25.97 1.40 -4.31
C GLU A 150 26.04 2.63 -3.37
N LEU A 151 25.08 3.53 -3.39
CA LEU A 151 25.12 4.77 -2.60
C LEU A 151 24.56 4.63 -1.18
N LEU A 152 23.66 3.69 -0.93
CA LEU A 152 23.25 3.36 0.43
C LEU A 152 24.26 2.39 1.04
N SER A 153 24.96 2.81 2.10
CA SER A 153 25.83 1.90 2.84
C SER A 153 25.06 0.66 3.31
N PRO A 154 25.71 -0.49 3.50
CA PRO A 154 25.07 -1.70 4.02
C PRO A 154 24.28 -1.46 5.33
N ASP A 155 24.74 -0.54 6.16
CA ASP A 155 24.10 -0.18 7.41
C ASP A 155 22.80 0.61 7.19
N VAL A 156 22.76 1.53 6.21
CA VAL A 156 21.55 2.28 5.81
C VAL A 156 20.53 1.34 5.21
N ARG A 157 20.93 0.43 4.32
CA ARG A 157 20.03 -0.60 3.76
C ARG A 157 19.43 -1.47 4.86
N ALA A 158 20.24 -1.92 5.80
CA ALA A 158 19.77 -2.71 6.92
C ALA A 158 18.80 -1.92 7.85
N ALA A 159 18.98 -0.61 7.96
CA ALA A 159 18.07 0.27 8.69
C ALA A 159 16.76 0.47 7.96
N GLU A 160 16.81 0.70 6.63
CA GLU A 160 15.62 0.81 5.76
C GLU A 160 14.82 -0.49 5.75
N ASP A 161 15.48 -1.66 5.64
CA ASP A 161 14.82 -2.96 5.70
C ASP A 161 14.14 -3.23 7.05
N ARG A 162 14.77 -2.83 8.15
CA ARG A 162 14.14 -2.89 9.49
C ARG A 162 12.90 -2.00 9.56
N THR A 163 13.00 -0.77 9.04
CA THR A 163 11.88 0.17 9.02
C THR A 163 10.74 -0.34 8.12
N ARG A 164 11.05 -0.84 6.93
CA ARG A 164 10.09 -1.45 6.01
C ARG A 164 9.37 -2.64 6.67
N ARG A 165 10.13 -3.53 7.33
CA ARG A 165 9.55 -4.66 8.06
C ARG A 165 8.67 -4.19 9.20
N ARG A 166 9.07 -3.15 9.94
CA ARG A 166 8.26 -2.55 11.01
C ARG A 166 6.95 -1.99 10.47
N VAL A 167 7.00 -1.19 9.40
CA VAL A 167 5.80 -0.63 8.75
C VAL A 167 4.88 -1.74 8.25
N PHE A 168 5.41 -2.79 7.61
CA PHE A 168 4.63 -3.94 7.18
C PHE A 168 3.92 -4.62 8.36
N VAL A 169 4.61 -4.84 9.47
CA VAL A 169 4.01 -5.44 10.67
C VAL A 169 2.90 -4.53 11.23
N LEU A 170 3.13 -3.23 11.35
CA LEU A 170 2.17 -2.29 11.90
C LEU A 170 0.95 -2.05 10.99
N GLN A 171 1.13 -2.13 9.68
CA GLN A 171 0.10 -1.81 8.71
C GLN A 171 -0.75 -3.02 8.28
N TYR A 172 -0.16 -4.22 8.28
CA TYR A 172 -0.85 -5.43 7.79
C TYR A 172 -0.94 -6.51 8.86
N VAL A 173 0.18 -6.89 9.49
CA VAL A 173 0.19 -8.05 10.39
C VAL A 173 -0.58 -7.76 11.66
N GLN A 174 -0.33 -6.63 12.30
CA GLN A 174 -0.97 -6.26 13.57
C GLN A 174 -2.48 -6.05 13.41
N PRO A 175 -2.99 -5.24 12.45
CA PRO A 175 -4.43 -5.10 12.22
C PRO A 175 -5.08 -6.41 11.77
N GLY A 176 -4.40 -7.16 10.88
CA GLY A 176 -4.90 -8.45 10.41
C GLY A 176 -4.99 -9.48 11.53
N LEU A 177 -4.00 -9.54 12.41
CA LEU A 177 -4.04 -10.43 13.58
C LEU A 177 -5.11 -10.02 14.59
N ALA A 178 -5.27 -8.71 14.84
CA ALA A 178 -6.34 -8.21 15.70
C ALA A 178 -7.72 -8.57 15.14
N GLY A 179 -7.91 -8.37 13.83
CA GLY A 179 -9.14 -8.76 13.14
C GLY A 179 -9.39 -10.26 13.17
N LEU A 180 -8.38 -11.07 12.85
CA LEU A 180 -8.52 -12.54 12.89
C LEU A 180 -8.88 -13.02 14.29
N MET A 181 -8.23 -12.48 15.33
CA MET A 181 -8.52 -12.84 16.72
C MET A 181 -9.94 -12.44 17.13
N ASP A 182 -10.37 -11.22 16.77
CA ASP A 182 -11.74 -10.78 17.04
C ASP A 182 -12.77 -11.65 16.30
N GLY A 183 -12.58 -11.88 15.00
CA GLY A 183 -13.47 -12.72 14.20
C GLY A 183 -13.58 -14.16 14.72
N SER A 184 -12.44 -14.77 15.07
CA SER A 184 -12.42 -16.16 15.57
C SER A 184 -12.93 -16.32 17.00
N VAL A 185 -13.02 -15.24 17.79
CA VAL A 185 -13.46 -15.35 19.19
C VAL A 185 -14.84 -14.72 19.42
N SER A 186 -15.06 -13.48 18.93
CA SER A 186 -16.31 -12.76 19.22
C SER A 186 -17.55 -13.38 18.57
N THR A 187 -17.38 -14.07 17.43
CA THR A 187 -18.47 -14.72 16.72
C THR A 187 -18.86 -16.10 17.28
N LEU A 188 -18.01 -16.71 18.14
CA LEU A 188 -18.30 -18.01 18.74
C LEU A 188 -19.57 -17.99 19.60
N ALA A 189 -19.74 -16.96 20.43
CA ALA A 189 -20.89 -16.90 21.33
C ALA A 189 -22.22 -16.87 20.57
N PRO A 190 -22.48 -15.94 19.62
CA PRO A 190 -23.73 -15.94 18.89
C PRO A 190 -23.92 -17.17 18.00
N LEU A 191 -22.84 -17.71 17.40
CA LEU A 191 -22.90 -18.91 16.57
C LEU A 191 -23.34 -20.13 17.40
N PHE A 192 -22.63 -20.42 18.49
CA PHE A 192 -22.94 -21.58 19.30
C PHE A 192 -24.24 -21.42 20.11
N ALA A 193 -24.59 -20.20 20.51
CA ALA A 193 -25.92 -19.94 21.08
C ALA A 193 -27.03 -20.31 20.09
N ALA A 194 -26.94 -19.88 18.83
CA ALA A 194 -27.88 -20.26 17.79
C ALA A 194 -27.86 -21.77 17.50
N ALA A 195 -26.68 -22.38 17.45
CA ALA A 195 -26.51 -23.81 17.21
C ALA A 195 -27.22 -24.66 18.28
N PHE A 196 -26.98 -24.39 19.54
CA PHE A 196 -27.55 -25.15 20.65
C PHE A 196 -29.03 -24.83 20.93
N ALA A 197 -29.49 -23.60 20.63
CA ALA A 197 -30.88 -23.23 20.77
C ALA A 197 -31.79 -23.83 19.67
N THR A 198 -31.29 -23.88 18.44
CA THR A 198 -32.12 -24.25 17.28
C THR A 198 -31.92 -25.68 16.81
N HIS A 199 -30.71 -26.24 16.97
CA HIS A 199 -30.26 -27.51 16.37
C HIS A 199 -30.44 -27.55 14.83
N GLN A 200 -30.52 -26.38 14.17
CA GLN A 200 -30.69 -26.24 12.71
C GLN A 200 -29.47 -25.60 12.07
N ASN A 201 -28.80 -26.31 11.20
CA ASN A 201 -27.57 -25.86 10.57
C ASN A 201 -27.76 -24.58 9.77
N TRP A 202 -28.83 -24.48 8.97
CA TRP A 202 -29.08 -23.31 8.15
C TRP A 202 -29.30 -22.03 8.97
N GLN A 203 -30.04 -22.10 10.05
CA GLN A 203 -30.25 -20.94 10.95
C GLN A 203 -28.95 -20.54 11.64
N THR A 204 -28.18 -21.52 12.11
CA THR A 204 -26.86 -21.31 12.70
C THR A 204 -25.90 -20.64 11.71
N PHE A 205 -25.87 -21.12 10.45
CA PHE A 205 -25.08 -20.50 9.39
C PHE A 205 -25.45 -19.03 9.17
N LEU A 206 -26.74 -18.71 9.08
CA LEU A 206 -27.18 -17.32 8.87
C LEU A 206 -26.78 -16.40 10.03
N VAL A 207 -26.88 -16.86 11.27
CA VAL A 207 -26.44 -16.09 12.45
C VAL A 207 -24.93 -15.90 12.43
N GLY A 208 -24.17 -16.94 12.16
CA GLY A 208 -22.71 -16.87 12.04
C GLY A 208 -22.24 -15.94 10.90
N LEU A 209 -22.92 -16.03 9.74
CA LEU A 209 -22.64 -15.15 8.60
C LEU A 209 -22.88 -13.67 8.95
N ALA A 210 -24.06 -13.38 9.56
CA ALA A 210 -24.40 -12.02 9.96
C ALA A 210 -23.44 -11.48 11.02
N ALA A 211 -23.07 -12.30 12.01
CA ALA A 211 -22.09 -11.94 13.03
C ALA A 211 -20.71 -11.66 12.43
N SER A 212 -20.23 -12.54 11.53
CA SER A 212 -18.91 -12.41 10.90
C SER A 212 -18.79 -11.15 10.03
N ILE A 213 -19.79 -10.88 9.20
CA ILE A 213 -19.81 -9.68 8.34
C ILE A 213 -19.96 -8.42 9.19
N GLY A 214 -20.89 -8.42 10.16
CA GLY A 214 -21.12 -7.29 11.06
C GLY A 214 -19.86 -6.93 11.87
N ALA A 215 -19.21 -7.92 12.47
CA ALA A 215 -17.97 -7.75 13.19
C ALA A 215 -16.85 -7.22 12.26
N GLY A 216 -16.72 -7.76 11.05
CA GLY A 216 -15.74 -7.32 10.07
C GLY A 216 -15.90 -5.86 9.67
N ILE A 217 -17.13 -5.40 9.39
CA ILE A 217 -17.42 -4.01 9.10
C ILE A 217 -17.08 -3.12 10.31
N SER A 218 -17.54 -3.49 11.50
CA SER A 218 -17.30 -2.73 12.73
C SER A 218 -15.83 -2.58 13.05
N MET A 219 -15.07 -3.68 13.04
CA MET A 219 -13.63 -3.69 13.30
C MET A 219 -12.83 -2.95 12.23
N GLY A 220 -13.25 -3.06 10.97
CA GLY A 220 -12.62 -2.33 9.88
C GLY A 220 -12.73 -0.81 10.06
N PHE A 221 -13.92 -0.30 10.39
CA PHE A 221 -14.12 1.12 10.68
C PHE A 221 -13.42 1.55 11.98
N ALA A 222 -13.49 0.74 13.05
CA ALA A 222 -12.82 1.05 14.30
C ALA A 222 -11.31 1.22 14.12
N GLU A 223 -10.67 0.31 13.37
CA GLU A 223 -9.23 0.41 13.06
C GLU A 223 -8.91 1.59 12.13
N ALA A 224 -9.73 1.83 11.08
CA ALA A 224 -9.52 2.95 10.16
C ALA A 224 -9.64 4.32 10.82
N LEU A 225 -10.50 4.44 11.83
CA LEU A 225 -10.78 5.69 12.54
C LEU A 225 -9.97 5.83 13.84
N SER A 226 -9.14 4.84 14.21
CA SER A 226 -8.39 4.84 15.47
C SER A 226 -7.30 5.91 15.52
N ASP A 227 -6.59 6.13 14.42
CA ASP A 227 -5.58 7.18 14.25
C ASP A 227 -5.32 7.42 12.76
N ASP A 228 -4.81 8.61 12.41
CA ASP A 228 -4.48 9.00 11.04
C ASP A 228 -3.14 8.42 10.54
N GLY A 229 -2.42 7.73 11.42
CA GLY A 229 -1.10 7.14 11.14
C GLY A 229 0.07 8.12 11.21
N SER A 230 -0.19 9.42 11.34
CA SER A 230 0.86 10.45 11.36
C SER A 230 1.67 10.42 12.64
N LEU A 231 1.01 10.24 13.80
CA LEU A 231 1.67 10.20 15.11
C LEU A 231 2.28 8.83 15.43
N THR A 232 1.68 7.76 14.93
CA THR A 232 2.08 6.39 15.30
C THR A 232 3.02 5.73 14.30
N GLY A 233 3.18 6.29 13.10
CA GLY A 233 3.95 5.70 12.00
C GLY A 233 3.37 4.36 11.48
N ARG A 234 2.08 4.07 11.76
CA ARG A 234 1.41 2.81 11.40
C ARG A 234 0.97 2.73 9.94
N GLY A 235 1.29 3.73 9.12
CA GLY A 235 0.92 3.78 7.71
C GLY A 235 -0.55 4.17 7.46
N SER A 236 -1.09 3.80 6.31
CA SER A 236 -2.43 4.21 5.88
C SER A 236 -3.56 3.66 6.77
N PRO A 237 -4.42 4.52 7.37
CA PRO A 237 -5.54 4.10 8.21
C PRO A 237 -6.54 3.21 7.49
N TRP A 238 -6.90 3.57 6.26
CA TRP A 238 -7.85 2.80 5.46
C TRP A 238 -7.34 1.41 5.11
N LEU A 239 -6.05 1.29 4.83
CA LEU A 239 -5.46 -0.01 4.52
C LEU A 239 -5.43 -0.93 5.75
N ARG A 240 -5.12 -0.37 6.93
CA ARG A 240 -5.23 -1.09 8.21
C ARG A 240 -6.67 -1.53 8.47
N GLY A 241 -7.63 -0.62 8.29
CA GLY A 241 -9.06 -0.91 8.47
C GLY A 241 -9.56 -2.01 7.55
N VAL A 242 -9.24 -1.94 6.26
CA VAL A 242 -9.59 -3.00 5.28
C VAL A 242 -8.96 -4.33 5.69
N THR A 243 -7.69 -4.34 6.06
CA THR A 243 -6.99 -5.56 6.49
C THR A 243 -7.64 -6.14 7.75
N CYS A 244 -7.92 -5.32 8.75
CA CYS A 244 -8.57 -5.72 9.99
C CYS A 244 -9.96 -6.30 9.71
N GLY A 245 -10.82 -5.57 9.00
CA GLY A 245 -12.18 -5.97 8.71
C GLY A 245 -12.29 -7.26 7.87
N LEU A 246 -11.43 -7.40 6.85
CA LEU A 246 -11.37 -8.63 6.06
C LEU A 246 -10.96 -9.83 6.91
N MET A 247 -9.93 -9.68 7.74
CA MET A 247 -9.45 -10.76 8.59
C MET A 247 -10.44 -11.11 9.71
N THR A 248 -11.20 -10.14 10.24
CA THR A 248 -12.32 -10.40 11.16
C THR A 248 -13.41 -11.22 10.48
N THR A 249 -13.80 -10.85 9.27
CA THR A 249 -14.80 -11.60 8.50
C THR A 249 -14.33 -13.02 8.21
N VAL A 250 -13.08 -13.19 7.77
CA VAL A 250 -12.50 -14.51 7.47
C VAL A 250 -12.44 -15.39 8.71
N GLY A 251 -12.00 -14.84 9.87
CA GLY A 251 -11.97 -15.55 11.14
C GLY A 251 -13.36 -16.06 11.57
N GLY A 252 -14.39 -15.20 11.47
CA GLY A 252 -15.76 -15.59 11.81
C GLY A 252 -16.40 -16.57 10.82
N LEU A 253 -16.07 -16.47 9.53
CA LEU A 253 -16.58 -17.37 8.51
C LEU A 253 -15.96 -18.77 8.60
N GLY A 254 -14.71 -18.92 9.03
CA GLY A 254 -14.04 -20.21 9.07
C GLY A 254 -14.85 -21.27 9.80
N HIS A 255 -15.26 -21.00 11.02
CA HIS A 255 -16.06 -21.93 11.85
C HIS A 255 -17.59 -21.79 11.62
N THR A 256 -18.03 -20.84 10.81
CA THR A 256 -19.44 -20.71 10.38
C THR A 256 -19.75 -21.61 9.18
N LEU A 257 -18.81 -21.75 8.22
CA LEU A 257 -18.99 -22.55 7.00
C LEU A 257 -19.38 -24.02 7.22
N PRO A 258 -18.91 -24.74 8.26
CA PRO A 258 -19.35 -26.10 8.55
C PRO A 258 -20.86 -26.27 8.69
N TYR A 259 -21.59 -25.23 9.10
CA TYR A 259 -23.04 -25.26 9.19
C TYR A 259 -23.78 -25.18 7.85
N LEU A 260 -23.05 -25.20 6.73
CA LEU A 260 -23.64 -25.47 5.40
C LEU A 260 -23.94 -26.95 5.15
N VAL A 261 -23.57 -27.84 6.05
CA VAL A 261 -23.97 -29.26 5.99
C VAL A 261 -25.49 -29.34 5.99
N PRO A 262 -26.12 -30.00 4.96
CA PRO A 262 -27.55 -30.07 4.85
C PRO A 262 -28.21 -30.77 6.04
N ASP A 263 -29.27 -30.19 6.58
CA ASP A 263 -30.02 -30.75 7.71
C ASP A 263 -30.66 -32.13 7.41
N SER A 264 -30.71 -32.53 6.13
CA SER A 264 -31.16 -33.86 5.69
C SER A 264 -30.20 -35.03 6.00
N TRP A 265 -28.94 -34.71 6.36
CA TRP A 265 -27.95 -35.73 6.67
C TRP A 265 -28.19 -36.32 8.08
N THR A 266 -27.88 -37.62 8.26
CA THR A 266 -27.93 -38.24 9.56
C THR A 266 -26.88 -37.55 10.48
N ASN A 267 -27.32 -37.07 11.64
CA ASN A 267 -26.48 -36.33 12.61
C ASN A 267 -25.84 -35.05 12.04
N ALA A 268 -26.48 -34.37 11.07
CA ALA A 268 -25.97 -33.16 10.40
C ALA A 268 -25.45 -32.13 11.39
N PHE A 269 -26.25 -31.82 12.44
CA PHE A 269 -25.86 -30.88 13.47
C PHE A 269 -24.57 -31.27 14.22
N VAL A 270 -24.46 -32.56 14.64
CA VAL A 270 -23.26 -33.01 15.33
C VAL A 270 -22.02 -32.92 14.41
N ILE A 271 -22.17 -33.33 13.14
CA ILE A 271 -21.08 -33.27 12.16
C ILE A 271 -20.63 -31.82 11.99
N ALA A 272 -21.55 -30.88 11.73
CA ALA A 272 -21.25 -29.46 11.57
C ALA A 272 -20.53 -28.87 12.79
N THR A 273 -21.06 -29.16 13.98
CA THR A 273 -20.52 -28.66 15.25
C THR A 273 -19.12 -29.20 15.54
N VAL A 274 -18.88 -30.48 15.29
CA VAL A 274 -17.52 -31.10 15.46
C VAL A 274 -16.54 -30.47 14.46
N ILE A 275 -16.92 -30.31 13.18
CA ILE A 275 -16.05 -29.66 12.19
C ILE A 275 -15.77 -28.21 12.58
N ALA A 276 -16.78 -27.45 13.01
CA ALA A 276 -16.60 -26.09 13.49
C ALA A 276 -15.61 -26.02 14.66
N GLY A 277 -15.72 -26.93 15.64
CA GLY A 277 -14.76 -27.03 16.74
C GLY A 277 -13.33 -27.33 16.31
N VAL A 278 -13.15 -28.21 15.33
CA VAL A 278 -11.82 -28.48 14.72
C VAL A 278 -11.28 -27.24 14.01
N VAL A 279 -12.10 -26.53 13.27
CA VAL A 279 -11.69 -25.27 12.59
C VAL A 279 -11.26 -24.23 13.62
N VAL A 280 -12.05 -23.99 14.67
CA VAL A 280 -11.69 -23.08 15.77
C VAL A 280 -10.35 -23.45 16.39
N PHE A 281 -10.11 -24.73 16.64
CA PHE A 281 -8.85 -25.18 17.19
C PHE A 281 -7.66 -24.76 16.29
N PHE A 282 -7.75 -24.98 14.99
CA PHE A 282 -6.68 -24.57 14.06
C PHE A 282 -6.56 -23.05 13.93
N GLU A 283 -7.66 -22.31 13.93
CA GLU A 283 -7.67 -20.86 13.93
C GLU A 283 -6.91 -20.30 15.13
N LEU A 284 -7.23 -20.74 16.33
CA LEU A 284 -6.56 -20.28 17.56
C LEU A 284 -5.07 -20.61 17.57
N TRP A 285 -4.67 -21.76 17.03
CA TRP A 285 -3.26 -22.13 16.87
C TRP A 285 -2.54 -21.27 15.86
N ALA A 286 -3.17 -20.98 14.71
CA ALA A 286 -2.62 -20.09 13.69
C ALA A 286 -2.42 -18.67 14.23
N ILE A 287 -3.40 -18.14 14.97
CA ILE A 287 -3.32 -16.84 15.63
C ILE A 287 -2.15 -16.81 16.62
N ALA A 288 -2.03 -17.83 17.46
CA ALA A 288 -0.93 -17.93 18.44
C ALA A 288 0.44 -18.00 17.76
N PHE A 289 0.55 -18.75 16.65
CA PHE A 289 1.78 -18.85 15.87
C PHE A 289 2.16 -17.51 15.23
N ILE A 290 1.22 -16.82 14.58
CA ILE A 290 1.47 -15.50 13.96
C ILE A 290 1.89 -14.49 15.02
N ARG A 291 1.20 -14.49 16.18
CA ARG A 291 1.54 -13.60 17.31
C ARG A 291 2.95 -13.86 17.83
N ALA A 292 3.31 -15.11 18.03
CA ALA A 292 4.66 -15.48 18.49
C ALA A 292 5.74 -15.10 17.47
N ARG A 293 5.45 -15.23 16.17
CA ARG A 293 6.40 -14.96 15.07
C ARG A 293 6.67 -13.50 14.82
N TYR A 294 5.67 -12.62 15.03
CA TYR A 294 5.72 -11.21 14.63
C TYR A 294 5.66 -10.22 15.80
N MET A 295 5.24 -10.65 16.99
CA MET A 295 5.04 -9.77 18.15
C MET A 295 5.93 -10.16 19.37
N ASP A 296 6.99 -10.93 19.16
CA ASP A 296 7.96 -11.35 20.17
C ASP A 296 7.32 -11.91 21.47
N THR A 297 6.15 -12.55 21.35
CA THR A 297 5.44 -13.15 22.48
C THR A 297 5.84 -14.63 22.58
N PRO A 298 6.19 -15.16 23.74
CA PRO A 298 6.46 -16.59 23.89
C PRO A 298 5.27 -17.43 23.43
N PHE A 299 5.51 -18.42 22.56
CA PHE A 299 4.46 -19.17 21.90
C PHE A 299 3.45 -19.80 22.87
N LEU A 300 3.94 -20.46 23.94
CA LEU A 300 3.07 -21.08 24.96
C LEU A 300 2.18 -20.05 25.67
N GLN A 301 2.70 -18.86 25.95
CA GLN A 301 1.93 -17.79 26.56
C GLN A 301 0.84 -17.28 25.59
N ALA A 302 1.18 -17.12 24.30
CA ALA A 302 0.23 -16.74 23.28
C ALA A 302 -0.89 -17.77 23.14
N VAL A 303 -0.54 -19.07 23.06
CA VAL A 303 -1.52 -20.18 23.01
C VAL A 303 -2.43 -20.15 24.22
N PHE A 304 -1.86 -20.08 25.43
CA PHE A 304 -2.66 -20.08 26.67
C PHE A 304 -3.68 -18.92 26.69
N GLN A 305 -3.25 -17.71 26.39
CA GLN A 305 -4.12 -16.54 26.40
C GLN A 305 -5.26 -16.62 25.39
N ILE A 306 -4.95 -17.08 24.17
CA ILE A 306 -5.92 -17.14 23.07
C ILE A 306 -6.91 -18.30 23.28
N VAL A 307 -6.41 -19.48 23.65
CA VAL A 307 -7.26 -20.67 23.91
C VAL A 307 -8.17 -20.43 25.12
N LEU A 308 -7.65 -19.83 26.20
CA LEU A 308 -8.47 -19.51 27.37
C LEU A 308 -9.60 -18.56 26.99
N GLY A 309 -9.32 -17.50 26.22
CA GLY A 309 -10.35 -16.58 25.72
C GLY A 309 -11.42 -17.28 24.88
N GLY A 310 -11.00 -18.10 23.92
CA GLY A 310 -11.90 -18.88 23.06
C GLY A 310 -12.77 -19.86 23.85
N VAL A 311 -12.20 -20.58 24.83
CA VAL A 311 -12.96 -21.50 25.70
C VAL A 311 -14.02 -20.77 26.54
N ILE A 312 -13.69 -19.62 27.11
CA ILE A 312 -14.63 -18.80 27.88
C ILE A 312 -15.81 -18.38 27.01
N VAL A 313 -15.54 -17.82 25.83
CA VAL A 313 -16.60 -17.33 24.93
C VAL A 313 -17.44 -18.47 24.39
N LEU A 314 -16.84 -19.62 24.06
CA LEU A 314 -17.54 -20.83 23.66
C LEU A 314 -18.48 -21.32 24.78
N ALA A 315 -17.99 -21.38 26.02
CA ALA A 315 -18.80 -21.80 27.17
C ALA A 315 -20.01 -20.87 27.41
N VAL A 316 -19.81 -19.54 27.28
CA VAL A 316 -20.88 -18.57 27.37
C VAL A 316 -21.93 -18.78 26.27
N GLY A 317 -21.49 -18.98 25.02
CA GLY A 317 -22.39 -19.26 23.90
C GLY A 317 -23.22 -20.53 24.12
N MET A 318 -22.59 -21.62 24.57
CA MET A 318 -23.31 -22.88 24.89
C MET A 318 -24.31 -22.71 26.03
N LEU A 319 -23.94 -22.00 27.10
CA LEU A 319 -24.84 -21.74 28.23
C LEU A 319 -26.06 -20.94 27.80
N ILE A 320 -25.88 -19.89 27.00
CA ILE A 320 -27.01 -19.08 26.50
C ILE A 320 -27.91 -19.93 25.57
N GLY A 321 -27.30 -20.76 24.70
CA GLY A 321 -28.09 -21.59 23.77
C GLY A 321 -28.81 -22.77 24.42
N SER A 322 -28.38 -23.22 25.63
CA SER A 322 -29.01 -24.33 26.35
C SER A 322 -30.03 -23.87 27.42
N ALA A 323 -30.18 -22.57 27.65
CA ALA A 323 -31.14 -21.99 28.58
C ALA A 323 -32.54 -21.90 27.96
#